data_1e8ed178f7813039f1087a0eaa42529f
#
_entry.id   1e8ed178f7813039f1087a0eaa42529f
#
_cell.length_a   1.000
_cell.length_b   1.000
_cell.length_c   1.000
_cell.angle_alpha   90.00
_cell.angle_beta   90.00
_cell.angle_gamma   90.00
#
_symmetry.space_group_name_H-M   'P 1'
#
loop_
_entity.id
_entity.type
_entity.pdbx_description
1 polymer ?
#
loop_
_entity_poly.entity_id
_entity_poly.type
_entity_poly.pdbx_seq_one_letter_code
_entity_poly.pdbx_strand_id
1 'polypeptide(L)'
;MPKYQEIADILRNRIKNQTYPPDSLLPNQIALVAEFGVSRMTIKKAIGILALEGLVYAQRGAGTKVLNHPFVDKDTTTLTIYEGLSTEMAKAGRKLTSKIIDFQVTFPDATIQEKLMLKEEQPVYAIVRLRILEDQPFILEHTHMPVHLVPNLNRSHLEHSIYDYVKGELGVQFAGAYRTISADKSSSYDQEYLHCQKDDPVLEIQQIIYQKDGQPIEFSRSRNRYDMRAYSLLDVQS
;
A
#
# COMPACT_ATOMS: atom_id res chain seq x y z
N MET A 1 3.83 15.65 -12.98
CA MET A 1 3.50 14.29 -13.51
C MET A 1 3.22 14.43 -15.02
N PRO A 2 3.64 13.50 -15.89
CA PRO A 2 3.33 13.59 -17.32
C PRO A 2 1.82 13.50 -17.57
N LYS A 3 1.29 14.28 -18.53
CA LYS A 3 -0.16 14.41 -18.78
C LYS A 3 -0.87 13.06 -19.08
N TYR A 4 -0.18 12.15 -19.77
CA TYR A 4 -0.74 10.81 -20.05
C TYR A 4 -0.92 9.94 -18.80
N GLN A 5 -0.11 10.14 -17.74
CA GLN A 5 -0.27 9.45 -16.47
C GLN A 5 -1.48 9.98 -15.69
N GLU A 6 -1.65 11.32 -15.63
CA GLU A 6 -2.84 11.94 -15.02
C GLU A 6 -4.13 11.42 -15.67
N ILE A 7 -4.15 11.32 -17.00
CA ILE A 7 -5.30 10.82 -17.76
C ILE A 7 -5.53 9.33 -17.46
N ALA A 8 -4.47 8.53 -17.40
CA ALA A 8 -4.59 7.12 -17.02
C ALA A 8 -5.18 6.96 -15.63
N ASP A 9 -4.76 7.80 -14.66
CA ASP A 9 -5.30 7.79 -13.29
C ASP A 9 -6.79 8.16 -13.25
N ILE A 10 -7.20 9.18 -14.01
CA ILE A 10 -8.60 9.57 -14.11
C ILE A 10 -9.46 8.45 -14.71
N LEU A 11 -9.01 7.86 -15.80
CA LEU A 11 -9.72 6.76 -16.46
C LEU A 11 -9.78 5.51 -15.59
N ARG A 12 -8.68 5.18 -14.89
CA ARG A 12 -8.62 4.08 -13.91
C ARG A 12 -9.65 4.26 -12.80
N ASN A 13 -9.76 5.47 -12.24
CA ASN A 13 -10.75 5.78 -11.22
C ASN A 13 -12.18 5.65 -11.75
N ARG A 14 -12.43 6.07 -13.00
CA ARG A 14 -13.75 5.91 -13.64
C ARG A 14 -14.12 4.44 -13.87
N ILE A 15 -13.15 3.58 -14.16
CA ILE A 15 -13.36 2.13 -14.24
C ILE A 15 -13.65 1.56 -12.85
N LYS A 16 -12.83 1.91 -11.84
CA LYS A 16 -13.00 1.43 -10.47
C LYS A 16 -14.36 1.82 -9.86
N ASN A 17 -14.83 3.04 -10.07
CA ASN A 17 -16.13 3.51 -9.58
C ASN A 17 -17.30 3.19 -10.53
N GLN A 18 -17.06 2.32 -11.52
CA GLN A 18 -18.06 1.84 -12.48
C GLN A 18 -18.70 2.93 -13.37
N THR A 19 -18.10 4.12 -13.49
CA THR A 19 -18.50 5.08 -14.54
C THR A 19 -18.36 4.45 -15.93
N TYR A 20 -17.36 3.59 -16.09
CA TYR A 20 -17.21 2.66 -17.20
C TYR A 20 -17.30 1.23 -16.65
N PRO A 21 -18.46 0.60 -16.66
CA PRO A 21 -18.63 -0.71 -16.06
C PRO A 21 -17.89 -1.81 -16.85
N PRO A 22 -17.64 -2.97 -16.23
CA PRO A 22 -17.08 -4.12 -16.93
C PRO A 22 -17.87 -4.44 -18.21
N ASP A 23 -17.16 -4.89 -19.22
CA ASP A 23 -17.67 -5.21 -20.56
C ASP A 23 -18.16 -4.04 -21.40
N SER A 24 -18.17 -2.81 -20.87
CA SER A 24 -18.47 -1.61 -21.65
C SER A 24 -17.29 -1.15 -22.51
N LEU A 25 -17.56 -0.23 -23.43
CA LEU A 25 -16.52 0.45 -24.20
C LEU A 25 -16.15 1.79 -23.56
N LEU A 26 -14.86 2.10 -23.50
CA LEU A 26 -14.41 3.46 -23.25
C LEU A 26 -14.86 4.38 -24.38
N PRO A 27 -15.03 5.69 -24.12
CA PRO A 27 -15.20 6.67 -25.17
C PRO A 27 -14.08 6.52 -26.22
N ASN A 28 -14.41 6.76 -27.50
CA ASN A 28 -13.41 6.66 -28.54
C ASN A 28 -12.30 7.71 -28.37
N GLN A 29 -11.15 7.49 -29.03
CA GLN A 29 -9.99 8.35 -28.85
C GLN A 29 -10.25 9.82 -29.25
N ILE A 30 -11.18 10.08 -30.18
CA ILE A 30 -11.54 11.45 -30.60
C ILE A 30 -12.29 12.15 -29.46
N ALA A 31 -13.24 11.48 -28.83
CA ALA A 31 -13.98 11.99 -27.68
C ALA A 31 -13.04 12.26 -26.48
N LEU A 32 -12.12 11.35 -26.18
CA LEU A 32 -11.13 11.55 -25.12
C LEU A 32 -10.16 12.69 -25.41
N VAL A 33 -9.76 12.86 -26.68
CA VAL A 33 -8.95 14.02 -27.12
C VAL A 33 -9.70 15.33 -26.87
N ALA A 34 -10.97 15.38 -27.23
CA ALA A 34 -11.81 16.55 -26.98
C ALA A 34 -12.04 16.82 -25.49
N GLU A 35 -12.27 15.78 -24.70
CA GLU A 35 -12.51 15.88 -23.26
C GLU A 35 -11.27 16.40 -22.50
N PHE A 36 -10.09 15.82 -22.80
CA PHE A 36 -8.86 16.12 -22.04
C PHE A 36 -8.01 17.25 -22.66
N GLY A 37 -8.35 17.73 -23.84
CA GLY A 37 -7.62 18.81 -24.54
C GLY A 37 -6.18 18.44 -24.88
N VAL A 38 -5.90 17.17 -25.25
CA VAL A 38 -4.55 16.65 -25.47
C VAL A 38 -4.42 15.99 -26.85
N SER A 39 -3.18 15.68 -27.24
CA SER A 39 -2.93 14.97 -28.51
C SER A 39 -3.45 13.52 -28.47
N ARG A 40 -3.77 12.98 -29.65
CA ARG A 40 -4.16 11.57 -29.83
C ARG A 40 -3.07 10.59 -29.30
N MET A 41 -1.79 10.96 -29.44
CA MET A 41 -0.68 10.16 -28.92
C MET A 41 -0.68 10.11 -27.38
N THR A 42 -1.04 11.20 -26.72
CA THR A 42 -1.18 11.26 -25.26
C THR A 42 -2.29 10.34 -24.77
N ILE A 43 -3.46 10.36 -25.43
CA ILE A 43 -4.56 9.41 -25.13
C ILE A 43 -4.14 7.97 -25.38
N LYS A 44 -3.46 7.69 -26.51
CA LYS A 44 -2.96 6.35 -26.81
C LYS A 44 -2.01 5.82 -25.75
N LYS A 45 -1.10 6.67 -25.23
CA LYS A 45 -0.20 6.30 -24.11
C LYS A 45 -0.98 6.02 -22.83
N ALA A 46 -1.97 6.86 -22.49
CA ALA A 46 -2.81 6.65 -21.30
C ALA A 46 -3.59 5.32 -21.39
N ILE A 47 -4.23 5.04 -22.52
CA ILE A 47 -4.92 3.76 -22.77
C ILE A 47 -3.92 2.58 -22.73
N GLY A 48 -2.71 2.77 -23.25
CA GLY A 48 -1.64 1.76 -23.21
C GLY A 48 -1.29 1.35 -21.76
N ILE A 49 -1.21 2.31 -20.84
CA ILE A 49 -1.01 2.03 -19.40
C ILE A 49 -2.15 1.16 -18.87
N LEU A 50 -3.41 1.56 -19.10
CA LEU A 50 -4.56 0.79 -18.65
C LEU A 50 -4.63 -0.62 -19.27
N ALA A 51 -4.18 -0.77 -20.50
CA ALA A 51 -4.09 -2.08 -21.17
C ALA A 51 -3.00 -2.97 -20.55
N LEU A 52 -1.83 -2.38 -20.21
CA LEU A 52 -0.77 -3.07 -19.49
C LEU A 52 -1.22 -3.48 -18.06
N GLU A 53 -2.03 -2.64 -17.42
CA GLU A 53 -2.66 -2.96 -16.14
C GLU A 53 -3.80 -3.98 -16.26
N GLY A 54 -4.10 -4.42 -17.48
CA GLY A 54 -5.17 -5.37 -17.76
C GLY A 54 -6.57 -4.82 -17.50
N LEU A 55 -6.75 -3.52 -17.30
CA LEU A 55 -8.06 -2.90 -17.07
C LEU A 55 -8.89 -2.76 -18.33
N VAL A 56 -8.23 -2.69 -19.48
CA VAL A 56 -8.89 -2.53 -20.78
C VAL A 56 -8.21 -3.38 -21.86
N TYR A 57 -8.97 -3.73 -22.88
CA TYR A 57 -8.47 -4.38 -24.08
C TYR A 57 -8.81 -3.54 -25.31
N ALA A 58 -7.79 -3.10 -26.06
CA ALA A 58 -7.96 -2.33 -27.28
C ALA A 58 -8.02 -3.26 -28.50
N GLN A 59 -9.16 -3.32 -29.17
CA GLN A 59 -9.35 -4.11 -30.38
C GLN A 59 -9.48 -3.19 -31.57
N ARG A 60 -8.67 -3.46 -32.61
CA ARG A 60 -8.69 -2.67 -33.86
C ARG A 60 -10.09 -2.76 -34.50
N GLY A 61 -10.71 -1.60 -34.73
CA GLY A 61 -12.05 -1.49 -35.33
C GLY A 61 -13.22 -1.66 -34.36
N ALA A 62 -13.03 -2.25 -33.17
CA ALA A 62 -14.09 -2.48 -32.18
C ALA A 62 -14.04 -1.52 -30.97
N GLY A 63 -12.98 -0.73 -30.82
CA GLY A 63 -12.82 0.20 -29.70
C GLY A 63 -11.97 -0.35 -28.57
N THR A 64 -12.07 0.28 -27.39
CA THR A 64 -11.36 -0.14 -26.18
C THR A 64 -12.38 -0.62 -25.15
N LYS A 65 -12.38 -1.93 -24.89
CA LYS A 65 -13.31 -2.59 -23.97
C LYS A 65 -12.74 -2.59 -22.55
N VAL A 66 -13.57 -2.29 -21.56
CA VAL A 66 -13.26 -2.48 -20.14
C VAL A 66 -13.33 -3.96 -19.81
N LEU A 67 -12.28 -4.49 -19.23
CA LEU A 67 -12.21 -5.90 -18.86
C LEU A 67 -12.91 -6.12 -17.51
N ASN A 68 -13.55 -7.28 -17.41
CA ASN A 68 -14.09 -7.75 -16.14
C ASN A 68 -12.96 -8.39 -15.34
N HIS A 69 -12.48 -7.68 -14.32
CA HIS A 69 -11.43 -8.20 -13.45
C HIS A 69 -12.01 -8.78 -12.17
N PRO A 70 -11.83 -10.09 -11.91
CA PRO A 70 -12.28 -10.74 -10.67
C PRO A 70 -11.52 -10.28 -9.42
N PHE A 71 -10.52 -9.39 -9.58
CA PHE A 71 -9.67 -8.91 -8.47
C PHE A 71 -10.16 -7.62 -7.79
N VAL A 72 -11.31 -7.09 -8.21
CA VAL A 72 -11.85 -5.83 -7.67
C VAL A 72 -12.49 -6.02 -6.28
N ASP A 73 -12.84 -7.26 -5.90
CA ASP A 73 -13.61 -7.54 -4.66
C ASP A 73 -12.75 -7.79 -3.40
N LYS A 74 -11.43 -7.90 -3.53
CA LYS A 74 -10.53 -7.97 -2.36
C LYS A 74 -9.74 -6.68 -2.25
N ASP A 75 -9.51 -6.22 -1.03
CA ASP A 75 -8.61 -5.11 -0.75
C ASP A 75 -7.22 -5.41 -1.32
N THR A 76 -7.03 -5.05 -2.57
CA THR A 76 -5.80 -5.31 -3.31
C THR A 76 -4.89 -4.10 -3.19
N THR A 77 -3.82 -4.24 -2.42
CA THR A 77 -2.80 -3.20 -2.28
C THR A 77 -1.73 -3.39 -3.35
N THR A 78 -1.41 -2.32 -4.06
CA THR A 78 -0.27 -2.31 -4.98
C THR A 78 1.03 -2.12 -4.19
N LEU A 79 1.96 -3.06 -4.32
CA LEU A 79 3.24 -3.06 -3.56
C LEU A 79 4.18 -1.89 -3.88
N THR A 80 3.89 -1.12 -4.92
CA THR A 80 4.73 0.01 -5.36
C THR A 80 4.38 1.35 -4.72
N ILE A 81 3.33 1.43 -3.89
CA ILE A 81 2.89 2.68 -3.28
C ILE A 81 3.45 2.80 -1.87
N TYR A 82 4.25 3.86 -1.63
CA TYR A 82 4.88 4.19 -0.33
C TYR A 82 4.10 5.25 0.45
N GLU A 83 2.81 5.39 0.19
CA GLU A 83 2.00 6.43 0.86
C GLU A 83 1.56 6.03 2.27
N GLY A 84 1.56 4.75 2.57
CA GLY A 84 1.08 4.20 3.83
C GLY A 84 -0.41 3.84 3.80
N LEU A 85 -0.77 2.87 4.62
CA LEU A 85 -2.13 2.31 4.66
C LEU A 85 -3.21 3.35 4.98
N SER A 86 -2.92 4.29 5.90
CA SER A 86 -3.89 5.34 6.28
C SER A 86 -4.26 6.22 5.09
N THR A 87 -3.28 6.65 4.31
CA THR A 87 -3.51 7.46 3.11
C THR A 87 -4.22 6.67 2.01
N GLU A 88 -3.86 5.39 1.84
CA GLU A 88 -4.50 4.49 0.88
C GLU A 88 -6.00 4.34 1.19
N MET A 89 -6.35 4.03 2.44
CA MET A 89 -7.74 3.85 2.85
C MET A 89 -8.53 5.17 2.81
N ALA A 90 -7.92 6.29 3.20
CA ALA A 90 -8.56 7.61 3.09
C ALA A 90 -8.89 7.97 1.63
N LYS A 91 -7.99 7.70 0.68
CA LYS A 91 -8.25 7.88 -0.76
C LYS A 91 -9.38 6.98 -1.29
N ALA A 92 -9.51 5.80 -0.72
CA ALA A 92 -10.60 4.87 -1.01
C ALA A 92 -11.93 5.23 -0.31
N GLY A 93 -11.97 6.29 0.51
CA GLY A 93 -13.14 6.70 1.28
C GLY A 93 -13.49 5.73 2.42
N ARG A 94 -12.55 4.90 2.86
CA ARG A 94 -12.74 3.87 3.89
C ARG A 94 -12.20 4.31 5.23
N LYS A 95 -12.94 4.03 6.30
CA LYS A 95 -12.57 4.37 7.67
C LYS A 95 -11.55 3.37 8.22
N LEU A 96 -10.32 3.83 8.43
CA LEU A 96 -9.27 3.06 9.09
C LEU A 96 -8.92 3.70 10.43
N THR A 97 -8.92 2.91 11.50
CA THR A 97 -8.51 3.31 12.85
C THR A 97 -7.37 2.44 13.36
N SER A 98 -6.71 2.88 14.42
CA SER A 98 -5.58 2.16 15.04
C SER A 98 -5.84 1.96 16.53
N LYS A 99 -5.65 0.74 17.01
CA LYS A 99 -5.56 0.43 18.44
C LYS A 99 -4.10 0.12 18.76
N ILE A 100 -3.49 0.89 19.66
CA ILE A 100 -2.13 0.64 20.14
C ILE A 100 -2.18 -0.52 21.13
N ILE A 101 -1.53 -1.63 20.79
CA ILE A 101 -1.40 -2.79 21.66
C ILE A 101 -0.20 -2.61 22.57
N ASP A 102 0.95 -2.26 21.99
CA ASP A 102 2.17 -1.96 22.74
C ASP A 102 2.95 -0.80 22.12
N PHE A 103 3.62 -0.03 22.95
CA PHE A 103 4.50 1.06 22.54
C PHE A 103 5.57 1.31 23.61
N GLN A 104 6.78 0.99 23.30
CA GLN A 104 7.91 1.14 24.21
C GLN A 104 9.19 1.51 23.47
N VAL A 105 10.16 2.06 24.20
CA VAL A 105 11.55 2.22 23.76
C VAL A 105 12.34 1.06 24.33
N THR A 106 13.05 0.34 23.45
CA THR A 106 13.86 -0.82 23.84
C THR A 106 15.15 -0.90 23.05
N PHE A 107 16.09 -1.70 23.50
CA PHE A 107 17.25 -2.06 22.71
C PHE A 107 16.90 -3.22 21.78
N PRO A 108 17.27 -3.12 20.48
CA PRO A 108 16.92 -4.13 19.49
C PRO A 108 17.71 -5.43 19.70
N ASP A 109 17.09 -6.55 19.35
CA ASP A 109 17.80 -7.82 19.20
C ASP A 109 18.72 -7.82 17.96
N ALA A 110 19.53 -8.87 17.80
CA ALA A 110 20.49 -8.98 16.69
C ALA A 110 19.83 -8.92 15.31
N THR A 111 18.61 -9.45 15.17
CA THR A 111 17.86 -9.41 13.90
C THR A 111 17.43 -7.99 13.55
N ILE A 112 16.89 -7.25 14.51
CA ILE A 112 16.46 -5.87 14.32
C ILE A 112 17.65 -4.95 14.08
N GLN A 113 18.76 -5.18 14.81
CA GLN A 113 20.03 -4.46 14.61
C GLN A 113 20.54 -4.62 13.18
N GLU A 114 20.57 -5.86 12.67
CA GLU A 114 20.98 -6.14 11.30
C GLU A 114 20.07 -5.45 10.27
N LYS A 115 18.74 -5.60 10.41
CA LYS A 115 17.74 -5.03 9.48
C LYS A 115 17.77 -3.50 9.44
N LEU A 116 18.03 -2.85 10.56
CA LEU A 116 18.07 -1.40 10.70
C LEU A 116 19.50 -0.83 10.67
N MET A 117 20.52 -1.69 10.47
CA MET A 117 21.95 -1.30 10.47
C MET A 117 22.35 -0.54 11.74
N LEU A 118 21.86 -0.99 12.90
CA LEU A 118 22.06 -0.33 14.19
C LEU A 118 23.24 -0.94 14.96
N LYS A 119 23.83 -0.09 15.83
CA LYS A 119 24.73 -0.54 16.89
C LYS A 119 23.94 -0.97 18.13
N GLU A 120 24.54 -1.81 18.98
CA GLU A 120 23.89 -2.34 20.20
C GLU A 120 23.26 -1.25 21.09
N GLU A 121 23.90 -0.09 21.20
CA GLU A 121 23.49 1.01 22.09
C GLU A 121 22.42 1.91 21.47
N GLN A 122 21.98 1.65 20.25
CA GLN A 122 20.97 2.48 19.59
C GLN A 122 19.55 1.95 19.83
N PRO A 123 18.76 2.67 20.66
CA PRO A 123 17.41 2.21 20.97
C PRO A 123 16.46 2.37 19.79
N VAL A 124 15.40 1.55 19.80
CA VAL A 124 14.30 1.61 18.86
C VAL A 124 12.98 1.80 19.58
N TYR A 125 12.04 2.42 18.93
CA TYR A 125 10.63 2.25 19.26
C TYR A 125 10.19 0.86 18.82
N ALA A 126 9.65 0.08 19.75
CA ALA A 126 8.95 -1.17 19.46
C ALA A 126 7.45 -0.90 19.57
N ILE A 127 6.74 -1.12 18.49
CA ILE A 127 5.35 -0.70 18.32
C ILE A 127 4.52 -1.89 17.86
N VAL A 128 3.42 -2.18 18.55
CA VAL A 128 2.41 -3.15 18.09
C VAL A 128 1.08 -2.43 17.96
N ARG A 129 0.52 -2.45 16.75
CA ARG A 129 -0.76 -1.81 16.44
C ARG A 129 -1.70 -2.78 15.75
N LEU A 130 -2.95 -2.80 16.20
CA LEU A 130 -4.04 -3.37 15.45
C LEU A 130 -4.66 -2.29 14.56
N ARG A 131 -4.66 -2.51 13.25
CA ARG A 131 -5.37 -1.66 12.30
C ARG A 131 -6.77 -2.23 12.11
N ILE A 132 -7.76 -1.37 12.22
CA ILE A 132 -9.18 -1.74 12.19
C ILE A 132 -9.80 -1.00 11.00
N LEU A 133 -10.32 -1.75 10.04
CA LEU A 133 -10.96 -1.23 8.84
C LEU A 133 -12.47 -1.46 8.94
N GLU A 134 -13.26 -0.35 8.93
CA GLU A 134 -14.72 -0.42 9.01
C GLU A 134 -15.20 -1.29 10.19
N ASP A 135 -14.57 -1.04 11.35
CA ASP A 135 -14.82 -1.72 12.63
C ASP A 135 -14.45 -3.22 12.66
N GLN A 136 -13.74 -3.73 11.63
CA GLN A 136 -13.20 -5.09 11.59
C GLN A 136 -11.68 -5.10 11.79
N PRO A 137 -11.13 -6.01 12.63
CA PRO A 137 -9.70 -6.23 12.73
C PRO A 137 -9.13 -6.58 11.35
N PHE A 138 -8.12 -5.83 10.92
CA PHE A 138 -7.65 -5.89 9.54
C PHE A 138 -6.18 -6.32 9.43
N ILE A 139 -5.28 -5.63 10.14
CA ILE A 139 -3.85 -5.91 10.14
C ILE A 139 -3.29 -5.77 11.53
N LEU A 140 -2.43 -6.70 11.92
CA LEU A 140 -1.57 -6.59 13.11
C LEU A 140 -0.17 -6.21 12.66
N GLU A 141 0.25 -4.99 13.03
CA GLU A 141 1.55 -4.43 12.66
C GLU A 141 2.52 -4.49 13.85
N HIS A 142 3.72 -5.05 13.63
CA HIS A 142 4.88 -4.95 14.51
C HIS A 142 5.92 -4.08 13.83
N THR A 143 6.24 -2.92 14.38
CA THR A 143 7.10 -1.92 13.75
C THR A 143 8.25 -1.55 14.68
N HIS A 144 9.46 -1.49 14.14
CA HIS A 144 10.65 -0.99 14.82
C HIS A 144 11.21 0.20 14.07
N MET A 145 11.43 1.31 14.78
CA MET A 145 12.00 2.54 14.21
C MET A 145 13.10 3.07 15.13
N PRO A 146 14.29 3.44 14.60
CA PRO A 146 15.37 4.00 15.41
C PRO A 146 14.96 5.32 16.05
N VAL A 147 15.11 5.43 17.38
CA VAL A 147 14.70 6.63 18.14
C VAL A 147 15.38 7.90 17.63
N HIS A 148 16.66 7.82 17.26
CA HIS A 148 17.43 8.95 16.77
C HIS A 148 17.00 9.44 15.38
N LEU A 149 16.36 8.58 14.55
CA LEU A 149 15.86 8.93 13.23
C LEU A 149 14.42 9.42 13.27
N VAL A 150 13.65 9.02 14.30
CA VAL A 150 12.25 9.39 14.47
C VAL A 150 12.04 9.97 15.89
N PRO A 151 12.70 11.11 16.22
CA PRO A 151 12.64 11.69 17.56
C PRO A 151 11.19 12.06 17.92
N ASN A 152 10.86 12.04 19.21
CA ASN A 152 9.57 12.47 19.76
C ASN A 152 8.31 11.71 19.24
N LEU A 153 8.48 10.52 18.68
CA LEU A 153 7.33 9.68 18.33
C LEU A 153 6.52 9.39 19.60
N ASN A 154 5.20 9.58 19.52
CA ASN A 154 4.32 9.43 20.66
C ASN A 154 2.99 8.77 20.27
N ARG A 155 2.14 8.48 21.28
CA ARG A 155 0.88 7.78 21.07
C ARG A 155 -0.06 8.45 20.07
N SER A 156 -0.13 9.79 20.05
CA SER A 156 -0.98 10.50 19.11
C SER A 156 -0.60 10.22 17.66
N HIS A 157 0.72 10.18 17.34
CA HIS A 157 1.18 9.81 16.01
C HIS A 157 0.79 8.37 15.62
N LEU A 158 0.81 7.46 16.61
CA LEU A 158 0.47 6.04 16.40
C LEU A 158 -1.02 5.80 16.17
N GLU A 159 -1.88 6.62 16.79
CA GLU A 159 -3.34 6.56 16.61
C GLU A 159 -3.76 7.02 15.20
N HIS A 160 -2.95 7.88 14.57
CA HIS A 160 -3.19 8.42 13.24
C HIS A 160 -2.27 7.77 12.20
N SER A 161 -1.29 8.51 11.72
CA SER A 161 -0.35 8.04 10.69
C SER A 161 1.09 8.36 11.08
N ILE A 162 1.87 7.31 11.37
CA ILE A 162 3.30 7.46 11.62
C ILE A 162 3.99 8.10 10.39
N TYR A 163 3.57 7.74 9.19
CA TYR A 163 4.20 8.27 7.98
C TYR A 163 3.89 9.73 7.72
N ASP A 164 2.73 10.24 8.16
CA ASP A 164 2.44 11.66 8.09
C ASP A 164 3.36 12.45 9.02
N TYR A 165 3.62 11.93 10.23
CA TYR A 165 4.62 12.49 11.14
C TYR A 165 6.03 12.47 10.52
N VAL A 166 6.47 11.29 10.05
CA VAL A 166 7.83 11.11 9.53
C VAL A 166 8.08 11.94 8.26
N LYS A 167 7.12 11.97 7.34
CA LYS A 167 7.25 12.74 6.09
C LYS A 167 6.90 14.22 6.26
N GLY A 168 5.81 14.50 6.98
CA GLY A 168 5.27 15.86 7.11
C GLY A 168 6.04 16.70 8.10
N GLU A 169 6.23 16.21 9.33
CA GLU A 169 6.86 16.99 10.40
C GLU A 169 8.37 16.85 10.42
N LEU A 170 8.89 15.63 10.22
CA LEU A 170 10.35 15.40 10.21
C LEU A 170 10.98 15.63 8.83
N GLY A 171 10.17 15.77 7.76
CA GLY A 171 10.67 16.04 6.41
C GLY A 171 11.42 14.86 5.77
N VAL A 172 11.31 13.65 6.32
CA VAL A 172 12.01 12.46 5.83
C VAL A 172 11.43 12.02 4.49
N GLN A 173 12.29 11.77 3.52
CA GLN A 173 11.91 11.29 2.20
C GLN A 173 12.25 9.81 2.05
N PHE A 174 11.23 8.98 1.86
CA PHE A 174 11.43 7.57 1.58
C PHE A 174 11.90 7.37 0.14
N ALA A 175 12.96 6.58 -0.03
CA ALA A 175 13.51 6.22 -1.33
C ALA A 175 12.92 4.92 -1.86
N GLY A 176 12.64 3.98 -0.96
CA GLY A 176 12.14 2.69 -1.34
C GLY A 176 11.90 1.76 -0.16
N ALA A 177 11.46 0.53 -0.47
CA ALA A 177 11.35 -0.54 0.50
C ALA A 177 11.81 -1.87 -0.09
N TYR A 178 12.43 -2.68 0.74
CA TYR A 178 12.60 -4.10 0.49
C TYR A 178 11.47 -4.85 1.20
N ARG A 179 10.75 -5.71 0.48
CA ARG A 179 9.62 -6.48 1.02
C ARG A 179 9.78 -7.95 0.77
N THR A 180 9.46 -8.73 1.79
CA THR A 180 9.28 -10.18 1.69
C THR A 180 7.84 -10.50 2.05
N ILE A 181 7.16 -11.25 1.18
CA ILE A 181 5.79 -11.71 1.39
C ILE A 181 5.84 -13.22 1.57
N SER A 182 5.29 -13.69 2.68
CA SER A 182 5.26 -15.12 3.01
C SER A 182 3.92 -15.52 3.62
N ALA A 183 3.59 -16.79 3.52
CA ALA A 183 2.47 -17.38 4.25
C ALA A 183 2.99 -17.98 5.55
N ASP A 184 2.22 -17.83 6.62
CA ASP A 184 2.48 -18.41 7.93
C ASP A 184 1.19 -18.92 8.55
N LYS A 185 1.28 -19.66 9.64
CA LYS A 185 0.14 -20.04 10.48
C LYS A 185 -0.18 -18.95 11.47
N SER A 186 -1.44 -18.87 11.89
CA SER A 186 -1.86 -17.94 12.94
C SER A 186 -1.14 -18.23 14.25
N SER A 187 -0.57 -17.19 14.84
CA SER A 187 -0.02 -17.17 16.19
C SER A 187 -1.13 -16.93 17.24
N SER A 188 -0.80 -17.04 18.52
CA SER A 188 -1.71 -16.64 19.62
C SER A 188 -2.10 -15.15 19.52
N TYR A 189 -1.20 -14.28 19.08
CA TYR A 189 -1.48 -12.87 18.83
C TYR A 189 -2.49 -12.65 17.69
N ASP A 190 -2.36 -13.41 16.60
CA ASP A 190 -3.31 -13.32 15.48
C ASP A 190 -4.70 -13.83 15.89
N GLN A 191 -4.74 -14.87 16.72
CA GLN A 191 -6.01 -15.38 17.28
C GLN A 191 -6.68 -14.35 18.18
N GLU A 192 -5.91 -13.67 19.05
CA GLU A 192 -6.42 -12.67 19.98
C GLU A 192 -6.87 -11.39 19.28
N TYR A 193 -6.03 -10.84 18.39
CA TYR A 193 -6.24 -9.49 17.82
C TYR A 193 -6.85 -9.48 16.45
N LEU A 194 -6.57 -10.47 15.59
CA LEU A 194 -7.15 -10.57 14.24
C LEU A 194 -8.36 -11.52 14.17
N HIS A 195 -8.71 -12.17 15.30
CA HIS A 195 -9.79 -13.16 15.36
C HIS A 195 -9.56 -14.36 14.42
N CYS A 196 -8.31 -14.70 14.15
CA CYS A 196 -7.96 -15.90 13.42
C CYS A 196 -8.32 -17.15 14.24
N GLN A 197 -8.70 -18.22 13.56
CA GLN A 197 -8.77 -19.54 14.19
C GLN A 197 -7.36 -20.13 14.30
N LYS A 198 -7.21 -21.15 15.14
CA LYS A 198 -5.95 -21.90 15.22
C LYS A 198 -5.63 -22.51 13.85
N ASP A 199 -4.39 -22.38 13.43
CA ASP A 199 -3.87 -22.85 12.14
C ASP A 199 -4.44 -22.15 10.88
N ASP A 200 -5.21 -21.07 11.03
CA ASP A 200 -5.60 -20.24 9.89
C ASP A 200 -4.35 -19.71 9.17
N PRO A 201 -4.35 -19.66 7.84
CA PRO A 201 -3.25 -19.04 7.13
C PRO A 201 -3.24 -17.52 7.34
N VAL A 202 -2.04 -16.98 7.53
CA VAL A 202 -1.79 -15.55 7.67
C VAL A 202 -0.80 -15.12 6.59
N LEU A 203 -1.11 -14.05 5.89
CA LEU A 203 -0.18 -13.43 4.96
C LEU A 203 0.69 -12.44 5.71
N GLU A 204 1.98 -12.74 5.83
CA GLU A 204 2.95 -11.87 6.48
C GLU A 204 3.73 -11.07 5.45
N ILE A 205 3.86 -9.76 5.69
CA ILE A 205 4.74 -8.89 4.93
C ILE A 205 5.77 -8.33 5.88
N GLN A 206 7.01 -8.68 5.65
CA GLN A 206 8.16 -8.02 6.27
C GLN A 206 8.64 -6.92 5.32
N GLN A 207 8.94 -5.74 5.86
CA GLN A 207 9.52 -4.67 5.06
C GLN A 207 10.59 -3.90 5.81
N ILE A 208 11.55 -3.40 5.03
CA ILE A 208 12.53 -2.40 5.46
C ILE A 208 12.30 -1.17 4.59
N ILE A 209 12.06 -0.01 5.20
CA ILE A 209 11.95 1.27 4.50
C ILE A 209 13.29 1.99 4.55
N TYR A 210 13.71 2.50 3.40
CA TYR A 210 14.97 3.25 3.26
C TYR A 210 14.69 4.72 2.97
N GLN A 211 15.53 5.57 3.56
CA GLN A 211 15.63 6.99 3.23
C GLN A 211 16.43 7.17 1.92
N LYS A 212 16.47 8.40 1.38
CA LYS A 212 17.18 8.71 0.13
C LYS A 212 18.69 8.46 0.19
N ASP A 213 19.29 8.53 1.35
CA ASP A 213 20.70 8.22 1.59
C ASP A 213 20.99 6.72 1.73
N GLY A 214 19.94 5.88 1.66
CA GLY A 214 20.02 4.43 1.82
C GLY A 214 19.91 3.95 3.26
N GLN A 215 19.79 4.85 4.25
CA GLN A 215 19.67 4.45 5.65
C GLN A 215 18.30 3.83 5.94
N PRO A 216 18.22 2.65 6.59
CA PRO A 216 16.95 2.09 7.03
C PRO A 216 16.34 2.93 8.15
N ILE A 217 15.06 3.23 8.05
CA ILE A 217 14.31 4.01 9.05
C ILE A 217 13.21 3.19 9.73
N GLU A 218 12.78 2.11 9.10
CA GLU A 218 11.75 1.21 9.60
C GLU A 218 12.05 -0.24 9.23
N PHE A 219 11.87 -1.13 10.19
CA PHE A 219 11.64 -2.55 9.95
C PHE A 219 10.27 -2.90 10.52
N SER A 220 9.40 -3.46 9.70
CA SER A 220 8.07 -3.85 10.15
C SER A 220 7.64 -5.21 9.61
N ARG A 221 6.73 -5.84 10.36
CA ARG A 221 6.02 -7.06 10.02
C ARG A 221 4.54 -6.77 10.11
N SER A 222 3.83 -6.93 9.00
CA SER A 222 2.37 -6.78 8.92
C SER A 222 1.75 -8.15 8.73
N ARG A 223 0.92 -8.59 9.66
CA ARG A 223 0.20 -9.86 9.61
C ARG A 223 -1.24 -9.59 9.19
N ASN A 224 -1.66 -10.28 8.14
CA ASN A 224 -2.95 -10.04 7.48
C ASN A 224 -3.73 -11.35 7.40
N ARG A 225 -5.01 -11.29 7.69
CA ARG A 225 -5.89 -12.45 7.48
C ARG A 225 -5.98 -12.77 5.98
N TYR A 226 -5.95 -14.06 5.66
CA TYR A 226 -5.99 -14.57 4.28
C TYR A 226 -7.27 -14.19 3.51
N ASP A 227 -8.37 -13.97 4.21
CA ASP A 227 -9.69 -13.67 3.66
C ASP A 227 -9.97 -12.16 3.53
N MET A 228 -9.16 -11.32 4.18
CA MET A 228 -9.38 -9.87 4.26
C MET A 228 -8.50 -9.07 3.29
N ARG A 229 -7.32 -9.57 2.93
CA ARG A 229 -6.37 -8.81 2.12
C ARG A 229 -5.66 -9.66 1.08
N ALA A 230 -5.43 -9.07 -0.08
CA ALA A 230 -4.60 -9.62 -1.14
C ALA A 230 -3.61 -8.56 -1.64
N TYR A 231 -2.48 -9.00 -2.18
CA TYR A 231 -1.49 -8.12 -2.81
C TYR A 231 -1.41 -8.45 -4.29
N SER A 232 -1.42 -7.42 -5.13
CA SER A 232 -1.22 -7.54 -6.55
C SER A 232 0.10 -6.90 -6.96
N LEU A 233 0.83 -7.61 -7.78
CA LEU A 233 2.02 -7.12 -8.46
C LEU A 233 1.71 -7.08 -9.96
N LEU A 234 1.87 -5.90 -10.56
CA LEU A 234 1.85 -5.75 -12.01
C LEU A 234 3.30 -5.84 -12.51
N ASP A 235 3.61 -6.91 -13.21
CA ASP A 235 4.89 -7.07 -13.90
C ASP A 235 4.71 -6.68 -15.36
N VAL A 236 5.49 -5.69 -15.82
CA VAL A 236 5.45 -5.19 -17.20
C VAL A 236 6.82 -5.38 -17.82
N GLN A 237 6.90 -6.24 -18.83
CA GLN A 237 8.12 -6.36 -19.63
C GLN A 237 8.23 -5.14 -20.58
N SER A 238 9.33 -4.40 -20.45
CA SER A 238 9.68 -3.24 -21.29
C SER A 238 10.33 -3.68 -22.59
#